data_721cd56842f947d36351685889a7cbed
#
_entry.id   721cd56842f947d36351685889a7cbed
#
_cell.length_a   1.000
_cell.length_b   1.000
_cell.length_c   1.000
_cell.angle_alpha   90.00
_cell.angle_beta   90.00
_cell.angle_gamma   90.00
#
_symmetry.space_group_name_H-M   'P 1'
#
loop_
_entity.id
_entity.type
_entity.pdbx_description
1 polymer ?
#
loop_
_entity_poly.entity_id
_entity_poly.type
_entity_poly.pdbx_seq_one_letter_code
_entity_poly.pdbx_strand_id
1 'polypeptide(L)'
;LQQAQPVLFPHHMLAYFEMFTRDDERLGDCRTRVNVLPLGSGALAGVPYAIDRAFVAAELGFAGVSRNSMDAVADRDFVAEFLFCCALIMTHVSRLAEELILWSSSEFGFVTIGEGFTTGSSIMPQKRNPDIAELARGKSGRVYGDLVAMLTTLKGLPLTYNRDLQEDKVYLFDAIDTVGPTVHICTEMLHSVQVHSDRMREAMTDYVLATDVADYLVRRGLPFREAHGIVASLTRHASAAGKTFSELSLDEYRRFSPLFQSDVLSITADSSVAARDVPGGTAPRRVEMALEDALLRLDAESQKTRQAA
;
A
#
# COMPACT_ATOMS: atom_id res chain seq x y z
N LEU A 1 -5.82 -8.14 12.90
CA LEU A 1 -5.45 -8.52 14.28
C LEU A 1 -5.95 -9.92 14.65
N GLN A 2 -7.05 -10.36 14.07
CA GLN A 2 -7.57 -11.72 14.18
C GLN A 2 -7.66 -12.34 12.80
N GLN A 3 -7.55 -13.67 12.75
CA GLN A 3 -7.77 -14.42 11.51
C GLN A 3 -9.20 -14.17 11.01
N ALA A 4 -9.33 -13.89 9.72
CA ALA A 4 -10.62 -13.55 9.12
C ALA A 4 -11.02 -14.57 8.04
N GLN A 5 -10.46 -14.46 6.86
CA GLN A 5 -10.76 -15.32 5.71
C GLN A 5 -9.47 -15.67 4.96
N PRO A 6 -9.38 -16.85 4.33
CA PRO A 6 -8.21 -17.20 3.52
C PRO A 6 -8.13 -16.30 2.28
N VAL A 7 -6.92 -15.82 2.00
CA VAL A 7 -6.59 -15.09 0.78
C VAL A 7 -5.27 -15.62 0.22
N LEU A 8 -5.04 -15.49 -1.07
CA LEU A 8 -3.74 -15.80 -1.66
C LEU A 8 -2.72 -14.71 -1.30
N PHE A 9 -1.49 -15.11 -0.99
CA PHE A 9 -0.40 -14.16 -0.73
C PHE A 9 -0.17 -13.17 -1.89
N PRO A 10 -0.16 -13.60 -3.18
CA PRO A 10 -0.10 -12.67 -4.30
C PRO A 10 -1.24 -11.65 -4.31
N HIS A 11 -2.46 -12.04 -3.92
CA HIS A 11 -3.59 -11.11 -3.81
C HIS A 11 -3.29 -10.00 -2.77
N HIS A 12 -2.72 -10.38 -1.64
CA HIS A 12 -2.30 -9.42 -0.61
C HIS A 12 -1.22 -8.46 -1.14
N MET A 13 -0.20 -8.96 -1.84
CA MET A 13 0.87 -8.14 -2.40
C MET A 13 0.36 -7.22 -3.52
N LEU A 14 -0.60 -7.66 -4.33
CA LEU A 14 -1.25 -6.81 -5.34
C LEU A 14 -2.00 -5.61 -4.72
N ALA A 15 -2.45 -5.69 -3.47
CA ALA A 15 -3.01 -4.52 -2.79
C ALA A 15 -1.97 -3.40 -2.61
N TYR A 16 -0.70 -3.75 -2.34
CA TYR A 16 0.39 -2.78 -2.31
C TYR A 16 0.73 -2.25 -3.70
N PHE A 17 0.72 -3.11 -4.73
CA PHE A 17 0.87 -2.67 -6.10
C PHE A 17 -0.16 -1.58 -6.46
N GLU A 18 -1.43 -1.77 -6.12
CA GLU A 18 -2.48 -0.78 -6.34
C GLU A 18 -2.26 0.52 -5.53
N MET A 19 -1.68 0.44 -4.33
CA MET A 19 -1.33 1.63 -3.54
C MET A 19 -0.23 2.43 -4.23
N PHE A 20 0.85 1.78 -4.66
CA PHE A 20 1.99 2.44 -5.32
C PHE A 20 1.61 2.93 -6.73
N THR A 21 0.74 2.25 -7.46
CA THR A 21 0.18 2.73 -8.73
C THR A 21 -0.53 4.08 -8.54
N ARG A 22 -1.37 4.21 -7.52
CA ARG A 22 -2.01 5.49 -7.20
C ARG A 22 -1.04 6.56 -6.73
N ASP A 23 0.09 6.19 -6.14
CA ASP A 23 1.14 7.15 -5.77
C ASP A 23 1.87 7.67 -7.01
N ASP A 24 2.16 6.82 -7.98
CA ASP A 24 2.75 7.20 -9.26
C ASP A 24 1.82 8.15 -10.04
N GLU A 25 0.53 7.82 -10.13
CA GLU A 25 -0.48 8.70 -10.73
C GLU A 25 -0.52 10.08 -10.07
N ARG A 26 -0.47 10.16 -8.72
CA ARG A 26 -0.43 11.43 -7.98
C ARG A 26 0.83 12.24 -8.28
N LEU A 27 2.00 11.58 -8.37
CA LEU A 27 3.24 12.25 -8.76
C LEU A 27 3.16 12.79 -10.20
N GLY A 28 2.55 12.05 -11.12
CA GLY A 28 2.26 12.49 -12.48
C GLY A 28 1.37 13.74 -12.51
N ASP A 29 0.33 13.75 -11.72
CA ASP A 29 -0.58 14.89 -11.57
C ASP A 29 0.12 16.11 -10.94
N CYS A 30 0.92 15.89 -9.90
CA CYS A 30 1.74 16.92 -9.26
C CYS A 30 2.72 17.52 -10.28
N ARG A 31 3.44 16.69 -11.04
CA ARG A 31 4.35 17.13 -12.10
C ARG A 31 3.66 18.03 -13.12
N THR A 32 2.41 17.75 -13.48
CA THR A 32 1.64 18.59 -14.41
C THR A 32 1.42 20.00 -13.86
N ARG A 33 1.18 20.14 -12.55
CA ARG A 33 1.01 21.44 -11.89
C ARG A 33 2.32 22.18 -11.64
N VAL A 34 3.40 21.45 -11.36
CA VAL A 34 4.77 22.00 -11.23
C VAL A 34 5.28 22.55 -12.55
N ASN A 35 4.87 22.00 -13.70
CA ASN A 35 5.42 22.28 -15.02
C ASN A 35 4.91 23.61 -15.62
N VAL A 36 5.00 24.70 -14.84
CA VAL A 36 4.60 26.06 -15.23
C VAL A 36 5.72 27.03 -14.91
N LEU A 37 6.23 27.75 -15.94
CA LEU A 37 7.35 28.66 -15.82
C LEU A 37 7.00 29.91 -15.01
N PRO A 38 7.68 30.22 -13.89
CA PRO A 38 7.53 31.48 -13.15
C PRO A 38 8.40 32.60 -13.67
N LEU A 39 9.47 32.30 -14.43
CA LEU A 39 10.41 33.33 -14.92
C LEU A 39 9.72 34.43 -15.72
N GLY A 40 10.20 35.66 -15.54
CA GLY A 40 9.62 36.88 -16.11
C GLY A 40 8.56 37.54 -15.24
N SER A 41 8.27 36.99 -14.06
CA SER A 41 7.38 37.60 -13.06
C SER A 41 8.00 38.83 -12.35
N GLY A 42 9.32 39.02 -12.48
CA GLY A 42 10.04 40.06 -11.76
C GLY A 42 9.98 39.86 -10.25
N ALA A 43 9.98 40.90 -9.48
CA ALA A 43 9.82 40.83 -8.04
C ALA A 43 8.39 40.51 -7.61
N LEU A 44 7.36 41.01 -8.35
CA LEU A 44 5.94 40.74 -8.10
C LEU A 44 5.01 41.29 -9.21
N ALA A 45 5.44 42.30 -9.98
CA ALA A 45 4.60 43.06 -10.90
C ALA A 45 4.86 42.76 -12.39
N GLY A 46 5.67 41.78 -12.68
CA GLY A 46 6.21 41.58 -14.03
C GLY A 46 7.41 42.47 -14.31
N VAL A 47 7.84 42.49 -15.58
CA VAL A 47 8.96 43.35 -16.02
C VAL A 47 8.57 44.18 -17.23
N PRO A 48 9.05 45.44 -17.34
CA PRO A 48 8.69 46.38 -18.44
C PRO A 48 9.55 46.12 -19.71
N TYR A 49 10.16 44.96 -19.84
CA TYR A 49 11.02 44.62 -21.00
C TYR A 49 10.27 43.68 -21.92
N ALA A 50 10.58 43.74 -23.23
CA ALA A 50 10.04 42.82 -24.23
C ALA A 50 10.74 41.45 -24.16
N ILE A 51 10.47 40.68 -23.10
CA ILE A 51 10.92 39.31 -22.96
C ILE A 51 9.87 38.34 -23.50
N ASP A 52 10.31 37.33 -24.23
CA ASP A 52 9.45 36.25 -24.72
C ASP A 52 9.44 35.09 -23.70
N ARG A 53 8.46 35.11 -22.80
CA ARG A 53 8.29 34.06 -21.79
C ARG A 53 7.88 32.72 -22.39
N ALA A 54 7.18 32.73 -23.52
CA ALA A 54 6.77 31.50 -24.19
C ALA A 54 7.98 30.79 -24.81
N PHE A 55 8.89 31.54 -25.43
CA PHE A 55 10.16 31.02 -25.92
C PHE A 55 10.98 30.39 -24.78
N VAL A 56 11.13 31.10 -23.65
CA VAL A 56 11.87 30.57 -22.50
C VAL A 56 11.22 29.30 -21.94
N ALA A 57 9.88 29.25 -21.88
CA ALA A 57 9.16 28.06 -21.44
C ALA A 57 9.44 26.86 -22.35
N ALA A 58 9.40 27.07 -23.67
CA ALA A 58 9.69 26.03 -24.66
C ALA A 58 11.15 25.52 -24.55
N GLU A 59 12.11 26.43 -24.46
CA GLU A 59 13.55 26.07 -24.33
C GLU A 59 13.85 25.30 -23.05
N LEU A 60 13.15 25.58 -21.95
CA LEU A 60 13.31 24.89 -20.65
C LEU A 60 12.39 23.68 -20.49
N GLY A 61 11.52 23.39 -21.46
CA GLY A 61 10.61 22.24 -21.42
C GLY A 61 9.40 22.41 -20.51
N PHE A 62 9.03 23.68 -20.15
CA PHE A 62 7.81 23.92 -19.41
C PHE A 62 6.58 23.89 -20.31
N ALA A 63 5.46 23.34 -19.79
CA ALA A 63 4.18 23.24 -20.50
C ALA A 63 3.49 24.61 -20.74
N GLY A 64 3.87 25.62 -19.97
CA GLY A 64 3.27 26.95 -20.09
C GLY A 64 3.93 27.97 -19.15
N VAL A 65 3.39 29.17 -19.12
CA VAL A 65 3.86 30.28 -18.27
C VAL A 65 2.82 30.65 -17.21
N SER A 66 3.27 31.09 -16.04
CA SER A 66 2.41 31.57 -14.96
C SER A 66 1.56 32.78 -15.40
N ARG A 67 0.30 32.79 -14.96
CA ARG A 67 -0.71 33.78 -15.43
C ARG A 67 -0.70 35.08 -14.62
N ASN A 68 -0.20 35.04 -13.39
CA ASN A 68 -0.13 36.17 -12.49
C ASN A 68 1.26 36.23 -11.85
N SER A 69 1.93 37.38 -11.98
CA SER A 69 3.31 37.54 -11.51
C SER A 69 3.42 37.56 -9.99
N MET A 70 2.42 38.08 -9.29
CA MET A 70 2.41 38.15 -7.83
C MET A 70 2.21 36.75 -7.22
N ASP A 71 1.29 35.98 -7.78
CA ASP A 71 1.05 34.56 -7.44
C ASP A 71 2.31 33.72 -7.69
N ALA A 72 2.90 33.81 -8.88
CA ALA A 72 4.11 33.07 -9.27
C ALA A 72 5.31 33.30 -8.35
N VAL A 73 5.41 34.48 -7.72
CA VAL A 73 6.48 34.80 -6.76
C VAL A 73 6.18 34.23 -5.37
N ALA A 74 4.90 34.19 -4.97
CA ALA A 74 4.45 33.72 -3.67
C ALA A 74 4.23 32.20 -3.62
N ASP A 75 3.89 31.57 -4.76
CA ASP A 75 3.48 30.17 -4.85
C ASP A 75 4.55 29.20 -4.37
N ARG A 76 4.14 28.30 -3.51
CA ARG A 76 4.88 27.09 -3.05
C ARG A 76 3.91 25.90 -2.92
N ASP A 77 2.70 25.99 -3.49
CA ASP A 77 1.72 24.91 -3.43
C ASP A 77 2.28 23.63 -4.05
N PHE A 78 3.08 23.77 -5.11
CA PHE A 78 3.75 22.64 -5.75
C PHE A 78 4.74 21.89 -4.81
N VAL A 79 5.40 22.60 -3.88
CA VAL A 79 6.25 21.98 -2.86
C VAL A 79 5.39 21.22 -1.85
N ALA A 80 4.33 21.85 -1.35
CA ALA A 80 3.41 21.24 -0.41
C ALA A 80 2.72 19.99 -1.01
N GLU A 81 2.32 20.06 -2.28
CA GLU A 81 1.72 18.94 -3.00
C GLU A 81 2.71 17.79 -3.20
N PHE A 82 3.95 18.08 -3.59
CA PHE A 82 5.00 17.06 -3.70
C PHE A 82 5.29 16.40 -2.35
N LEU A 83 5.41 17.18 -1.28
CA LEU A 83 5.59 16.65 0.07
C LEU A 83 4.40 15.79 0.53
N PHE A 84 3.18 16.13 0.13
CA PHE A 84 2.00 15.30 0.37
C PHE A 84 2.10 13.96 -0.36
N CYS A 85 2.51 13.96 -1.64
CA CYS A 85 2.76 12.71 -2.38
C CYS A 85 3.83 11.86 -1.67
N CYS A 86 4.94 12.47 -1.28
CA CYS A 86 6.00 11.81 -0.50
C CYS A 86 5.49 11.21 0.81
N ALA A 87 4.65 11.93 1.54
CA ALA A 87 4.05 11.45 2.79
C ALA A 87 3.14 10.24 2.57
N LEU A 88 2.35 10.20 1.48
CA LEU A 88 1.53 9.04 1.12
C LEU A 88 2.38 7.83 0.73
N ILE A 89 3.42 8.01 -0.09
CA ILE A 89 4.36 6.95 -0.45
C ILE A 89 4.95 6.34 0.83
N MET A 90 5.44 7.18 1.75
CA MET A 90 6.01 6.71 3.01
C MET A 90 4.98 6.05 3.92
N THR A 91 3.70 6.44 3.84
CA THR A 91 2.60 5.75 4.54
C THR A 91 2.44 4.32 4.01
N HIS A 92 2.47 4.13 2.69
CA HIS A 92 2.32 2.81 2.07
C HIS A 92 3.56 1.94 2.33
N VAL A 93 4.77 2.52 2.23
CA VAL A 93 6.03 1.85 2.60
C VAL A 93 6.01 1.42 4.07
N SER A 94 5.57 2.30 4.98
CA SER A 94 5.47 1.99 6.40
C SER A 94 4.52 0.82 6.69
N ARG A 95 3.38 0.75 6.00
CA ARG A 95 2.43 -0.37 6.16
C ARG A 95 3.03 -1.69 5.68
N LEU A 96 3.66 -1.69 4.50
CA LEU A 96 4.34 -2.88 3.99
C LEU A 96 5.48 -3.33 4.91
N ALA A 97 6.27 -2.37 5.39
CA ALA A 97 7.36 -2.63 6.33
C ALA A 97 6.87 -3.27 7.63
N GLU A 98 5.74 -2.77 8.19
CA GLU A 98 5.12 -3.34 9.39
C GLU A 98 4.72 -4.80 9.18
N GLU A 99 4.10 -5.13 8.06
CA GLU A 99 3.73 -6.52 7.75
C GLU A 99 4.96 -7.42 7.60
N LEU A 100 6.01 -6.96 6.92
CA LEU A 100 7.26 -7.72 6.80
C LEU A 100 7.94 -7.94 8.15
N ILE A 101 7.91 -6.96 9.05
CA ILE A 101 8.42 -7.08 10.43
C ILE A 101 7.64 -8.17 11.18
N LEU A 102 6.30 -8.11 11.15
CA LEU A 102 5.45 -9.11 11.79
C LEU A 102 5.67 -10.49 11.18
N TRP A 103 5.64 -10.60 9.85
CA TRP A 103 5.75 -11.87 9.15
C TRP A 103 7.12 -12.53 9.28
N SER A 104 8.19 -11.74 9.51
CA SER A 104 9.54 -12.27 9.74
C SER A 104 9.81 -12.63 11.19
N SER A 105 8.90 -12.33 12.13
CA SER A 105 9.05 -12.73 13.53
C SER A 105 8.97 -14.24 13.71
N SER A 106 9.54 -14.74 14.82
CA SER A 106 9.52 -16.17 15.16
C SER A 106 8.10 -16.71 15.37
N GLU A 107 7.17 -15.86 15.80
CA GLU A 107 5.78 -16.20 16.05
C GLU A 107 5.03 -16.47 14.74
N PHE A 108 5.29 -15.68 13.70
CA PHE A 108 4.69 -15.87 12.38
C PHE A 108 5.53 -16.75 11.48
N GLY A 109 6.78 -16.39 11.22
CA GLY A 109 7.70 -17.16 10.37
C GLY A 109 7.20 -17.30 8.92
N PHE A 110 6.40 -16.33 8.42
CA PHE A 110 5.80 -16.37 7.09
C PHE A 110 6.76 -15.98 6.00
N VAL A 111 7.76 -15.15 6.35
CA VAL A 111 8.81 -14.72 5.44
C VAL A 111 10.16 -14.73 6.12
N THR A 112 11.22 -14.86 5.32
CA THR A 112 12.60 -14.58 5.73
C THR A 112 13.13 -13.45 4.87
N ILE A 113 13.67 -12.41 5.51
CA ILE A 113 14.34 -11.29 4.83
C ILE A 113 15.82 -11.66 4.66
N GLY A 114 16.39 -11.33 3.50
CA GLY A 114 17.78 -11.66 3.18
C GLY A 114 18.78 -11.03 4.15
N GLU A 115 19.91 -11.69 4.36
CA GLU A 115 20.94 -11.29 5.34
C GLU A 115 21.46 -9.86 5.14
N GLY A 116 21.56 -9.40 3.90
CA GLY A 116 22.02 -8.04 3.57
C GLY A 116 21.08 -6.92 4.05
N PHE A 117 19.86 -7.25 4.45
CA PHE A 117 18.81 -6.32 4.89
C PHE A 117 18.40 -6.52 6.34
N THR A 118 19.14 -7.35 7.07
CA THR A 118 18.92 -7.65 8.49
C THR A 118 20.21 -7.42 9.26
N THR A 119 20.12 -7.05 10.54
CA THR A 119 21.29 -6.96 11.42
C THR A 119 21.25 -8.03 12.49
N GLY A 120 22.43 -8.58 12.76
CA GLY A 120 22.64 -9.52 13.84
C GLY A 120 22.85 -8.83 15.18
N SER A 121 22.87 -9.62 16.24
CA SER A 121 23.28 -9.18 17.57
C SER A 121 24.73 -9.62 17.85
N SER A 122 25.54 -8.77 18.43
CA SER A 122 26.91 -9.12 18.87
C SER A 122 26.93 -10.13 20.03
N ILE A 123 25.80 -10.29 20.74
CA ILE A 123 25.69 -11.17 21.90
C ILE A 123 24.85 -12.42 21.58
N MET A 124 23.84 -12.26 20.70
CA MET A 124 22.87 -13.32 20.37
C MET A 124 23.03 -13.74 18.91
N PRO A 125 23.83 -14.79 18.61
CA PRO A 125 24.15 -15.19 17.23
C PRO A 125 22.93 -15.53 16.37
N GLN A 126 21.85 -15.99 17.00
CA GLN A 126 20.60 -16.38 16.32
C GLN A 126 19.67 -15.19 16.02
N LYS A 127 19.92 -14.01 16.65
CA LYS A 127 19.02 -12.85 16.50
C LYS A 127 19.30 -12.13 15.18
N ARG A 128 18.27 -11.97 14.39
CA ARG A 128 18.27 -11.17 13.15
C ARG A 128 17.09 -10.22 13.19
N ASN A 129 17.38 -8.93 13.11
CA ASN A 129 16.36 -7.88 13.15
C ASN A 129 16.09 -7.40 11.72
N PRO A 130 14.83 -7.14 11.34
CA PRO A 130 14.46 -6.58 10.03
C PRO A 130 14.71 -5.07 9.98
N ASP A 131 15.95 -4.62 10.24
CA ASP A 131 16.28 -3.21 10.50
C ASP A 131 15.92 -2.30 9.34
N ILE A 132 16.04 -2.75 8.09
CA ILE A 132 15.67 -1.94 6.93
C ILE A 132 14.16 -1.65 6.94
N ALA A 133 13.33 -2.64 7.24
CA ALA A 133 11.88 -2.43 7.36
C ALA A 133 11.55 -1.51 8.55
N GLU A 134 12.22 -1.69 9.70
CA GLU A 134 12.03 -0.84 10.88
C GLU A 134 12.42 0.62 10.60
N LEU A 135 13.56 0.85 9.94
CA LEU A 135 14.02 2.19 9.56
C LEU A 135 13.10 2.83 8.51
N ALA A 136 12.63 2.07 7.53
CA ALA A 136 11.68 2.56 6.53
C ALA A 136 10.37 3.02 7.20
N ARG A 137 9.83 2.21 8.12
CA ARG A 137 8.67 2.59 8.94
C ARG A 137 8.95 3.85 9.77
N GLY A 138 10.11 3.95 10.41
CA GLY A 138 10.49 5.09 11.25
C GLY A 138 10.65 6.39 10.46
N LYS A 139 11.20 6.34 9.23
CA LYS A 139 11.43 7.50 8.37
C LYS A 139 10.15 8.18 7.87
N SER A 140 9.01 7.50 7.91
CA SER A 140 7.71 8.11 7.53
C SER A 140 7.38 9.34 8.38
N GLY A 141 7.69 9.30 9.68
CA GLY A 141 7.47 10.44 10.58
C GLY A 141 8.27 11.68 10.21
N ARG A 142 9.49 11.52 9.66
CA ARG A 142 10.32 12.63 9.18
C ARG A 142 9.63 13.35 8.01
N VAL A 143 9.19 12.62 7.00
CA VAL A 143 8.52 13.17 5.82
C VAL A 143 7.16 13.81 6.16
N TYR A 144 6.44 13.27 7.14
CA TYR A 144 5.24 13.94 7.66
C TYR A 144 5.58 15.26 8.32
N GLY A 145 6.71 15.31 9.06
CA GLY A 145 7.24 16.56 9.65
C GLY A 145 7.51 17.61 8.60
N ASP A 146 8.15 17.26 7.48
CA ASP A 146 8.46 18.17 6.37
C ASP A 146 7.19 18.78 5.77
N LEU A 147 6.16 17.95 5.50
CA LEU A 147 4.87 18.44 4.99
C LEU A 147 4.20 19.41 5.98
N VAL A 148 4.16 19.07 7.26
CA VAL A 148 3.57 19.93 8.30
C VAL A 148 4.36 21.22 8.45
N ALA A 149 5.69 21.16 8.41
CA ALA A 149 6.55 22.33 8.48
C ALA A 149 6.33 23.27 7.28
N MET A 150 6.24 22.73 6.07
CA MET A 150 5.94 23.50 4.85
C MET A 150 4.59 24.22 4.94
N LEU A 151 3.53 23.51 5.31
CA LEU A 151 2.19 24.09 5.49
C LEU A 151 2.19 25.14 6.60
N THR A 152 2.97 24.94 7.65
CA THR A 152 3.11 25.91 8.76
C THR A 152 3.84 27.16 8.31
N THR A 153 4.86 27.03 7.45
CA THR A 153 5.57 28.18 6.85
C THR A 153 4.64 29.01 5.96
N LEU A 154 3.83 28.36 5.13
CA LEU A 154 2.94 29.07 4.19
C LEU A 154 1.77 29.79 4.88
N LYS A 155 1.25 29.22 5.98
CA LYS A 155 0.06 29.79 6.61
C LYS A 155 0.27 31.24 7.05
N GLY A 156 -0.63 32.11 6.63
CA GLY A 156 -0.68 33.52 7.09
C GLY A 156 0.37 34.43 6.47
N LEU A 157 1.21 33.96 5.53
CA LEU A 157 2.08 34.85 4.78
C LEU A 157 1.27 35.74 3.82
N PRO A 158 1.58 37.05 3.72
CA PRO A 158 1.05 37.88 2.68
C PRO A 158 1.61 37.47 1.31
N LEU A 159 0.93 37.93 0.23
CA LEU A 159 1.41 37.69 -1.12
C LEU A 159 2.79 38.32 -1.36
N THR A 160 3.42 37.95 -2.45
CA THR A 160 4.77 38.25 -2.87
C THR A 160 5.81 37.41 -2.13
N TYR A 161 7.11 37.77 -2.26
CA TYR A 161 8.17 37.04 -1.60
C TYR A 161 8.31 37.47 -0.14
N ASN A 162 8.24 36.50 0.75
CA ASN A 162 8.62 36.63 2.15
C ASN A 162 9.84 35.75 2.41
N ARG A 163 10.75 36.19 3.28
CA ARG A 163 12.00 35.49 3.58
C ARG A 163 11.78 34.09 4.14
N ASP A 164 10.66 33.85 4.80
CA ASP A 164 10.20 32.57 5.30
C ASP A 164 10.17 31.50 4.20
N LEU A 165 9.90 31.89 2.96
CA LEU A 165 9.87 30.98 1.80
C LEU A 165 11.24 30.38 1.43
N GLN A 166 12.33 30.80 2.08
CA GLN A 166 13.63 30.12 1.93
C GLN A 166 13.68 28.74 2.59
N GLU A 167 12.82 28.52 3.58
CA GLU A 167 12.71 27.24 4.29
C GLU A 167 12.11 26.13 3.42
N ASP A 168 11.45 26.46 2.30
CA ASP A 168 10.86 25.51 1.36
C ASP A 168 11.85 24.43 0.90
N LYS A 169 13.11 24.83 0.69
CA LYS A 169 14.18 23.95 0.19
C LYS A 169 14.64 22.94 1.22
N VAL A 170 14.63 23.32 2.50
CA VAL A 170 15.02 22.41 3.59
C VAL A 170 14.09 21.20 3.62
N TYR A 171 12.79 21.45 3.66
CA TYR A 171 11.77 20.40 3.71
C TYR A 171 11.71 19.57 2.41
N LEU A 172 11.81 20.25 1.27
CA LEU A 172 11.75 19.61 -0.04
C LEU A 172 12.92 18.65 -0.25
N PHE A 173 14.15 19.11 -0.03
CA PHE A 173 15.34 18.31 -0.25
C PHE A 173 15.48 17.19 0.79
N ASP A 174 15.10 17.46 2.04
CA ASP A 174 15.06 16.42 3.07
C ASP A 174 14.10 15.27 2.71
N ALA A 175 12.92 15.61 2.20
CA ALA A 175 11.96 14.60 1.75
C ALA A 175 12.50 13.81 0.53
N ILE A 176 13.11 14.48 -0.46
CA ILE A 176 13.72 13.81 -1.64
C ILE A 176 14.81 12.84 -1.18
N ASP A 177 15.75 13.31 -0.35
CA ASP A 177 16.88 12.52 0.17
C ASP A 177 16.43 11.38 1.10
N THR A 178 15.23 11.47 1.64
CA THR A 178 14.65 10.43 2.50
C THR A 178 13.83 9.43 1.70
N VAL A 179 12.92 9.88 0.84
CA VAL A 179 11.95 8.99 0.15
C VAL A 179 12.63 8.16 -0.92
N GLY A 180 13.42 8.79 -1.80
CA GLY A 180 14.09 8.10 -2.92
C GLY A 180 14.93 6.90 -2.46
N PRO A 181 15.92 7.09 -1.60
CA PRO A 181 16.72 6.00 -1.05
C PRO A 181 15.91 4.97 -0.26
N THR A 182 14.87 5.39 0.47
CA THR A 182 14.01 4.46 1.22
C THR A 182 13.24 3.54 0.29
N VAL A 183 12.62 4.07 -0.77
CA VAL A 183 11.92 3.26 -1.77
C VAL A 183 12.89 2.29 -2.45
N HIS A 184 14.07 2.78 -2.84
CA HIS A 184 15.09 1.95 -3.48
C HIS A 184 15.51 0.78 -2.60
N ILE A 185 15.92 1.03 -1.35
CA ILE A 185 16.38 -0.05 -0.45
C ILE A 185 15.26 -1.01 -0.08
N CYS A 186 14.01 -0.54 0.05
CA CYS A 186 12.85 -1.41 0.26
C CYS A 186 12.58 -2.31 -0.95
N THR A 187 12.79 -1.83 -2.17
CA THR A 187 12.68 -2.63 -3.39
C THR A 187 13.72 -3.74 -3.40
N GLU A 188 15.00 -3.42 -3.11
CA GLU A 188 16.06 -4.43 -3.02
C GLU A 188 15.80 -5.44 -1.88
N MET A 189 15.29 -4.99 -0.75
CA MET A 189 14.89 -5.87 0.34
C MET A 189 13.79 -6.84 -0.09
N LEU A 190 12.76 -6.37 -0.82
CA LEU A 190 11.67 -7.21 -1.30
C LEU A 190 12.17 -8.31 -2.25
N HIS A 191 13.15 -8.05 -3.10
CA HIS A 191 13.79 -9.07 -3.95
C HIS A 191 14.47 -10.17 -3.15
N SER A 192 14.88 -9.90 -1.91
CA SER A 192 15.53 -10.86 -1.02
C SER A 192 14.58 -11.68 -0.16
N VAL A 193 13.29 -11.35 -0.14
CA VAL A 193 12.29 -12.00 0.71
C VAL A 193 11.98 -13.40 0.21
N GLN A 194 12.11 -14.36 1.11
CA GLN A 194 11.67 -15.73 0.90
C GLN A 194 10.31 -15.96 1.59
N VAL A 195 9.35 -16.50 0.85
CA VAL A 195 7.99 -16.76 1.33
C VAL A 195 7.84 -18.20 1.76
N HIS A 196 7.29 -18.44 2.95
CA HIS A 196 7.05 -19.76 3.52
C HIS A 196 5.57 -20.14 3.46
N SER A 197 5.11 -20.55 2.27
CA SER A 197 3.69 -20.87 2.00
C SER A 197 3.12 -21.94 2.92
N ASP A 198 3.91 -22.96 3.25
CA ASP A 198 3.49 -24.05 4.14
C ASP A 198 3.22 -23.51 5.55
N ARG A 199 4.10 -22.63 6.04
CA ARG A 199 3.92 -22.00 7.35
C ARG A 199 2.68 -21.10 7.39
N MET A 200 2.40 -20.37 6.31
CA MET A 200 1.17 -19.58 6.19
C MET A 200 -0.07 -20.47 6.21
N ARG A 201 -0.02 -21.61 5.51
CA ARG A 201 -1.11 -22.59 5.48
C ARG A 201 -1.35 -23.23 6.85
N GLU A 202 -0.28 -23.65 7.54
CA GLU A 202 -0.36 -24.24 8.88
C GLU A 202 -0.91 -23.27 9.94
N ALA A 203 -0.64 -21.98 9.80
CA ALA A 203 -1.10 -20.96 10.74
C ALA A 203 -2.61 -20.67 10.63
N MET A 204 -3.27 -21.07 9.53
CA MET A 204 -4.72 -20.89 9.39
C MET A 204 -5.46 -21.87 10.29
N THR A 205 -6.37 -21.37 11.11
CA THR A 205 -7.32 -22.21 11.84
C THR A 205 -8.55 -22.47 10.97
N ASP A 206 -9.18 -23.62 11.10
CA ASP A 206 -10.42 -23.95 10.37
C ASP A 206 -11.58 -22.95 10.62
N TYR A 207 -11.53 -22.18 11.70
CA TYR A 207 -12.54 -21.18 11.99
C TYR A 207 -12.57 -20.02 11.00
N VAL A 208 -11.52 -19.83 10.17
CA VAL A 208 -11.53 -18.88 9.04
C VAL A 208 -12.57 -19.27 7.98
N LEU A 209 -13.05 -20.52 7.99
CA LEU A 209 -14.07 -21.07 7.09
C LEU A 209 -15.51 -20.84 7.59
N ALA A 210 -15.71 -20.24 8.74
CA ALA A 210 -17.04 -20.01 9.30
C ALA A 210 -17.98 -19.27 8.35
N THR A 211 -17.45 -18.29 7.61
CA THR A 211 -18.20 -17.55 6.59
C THR A 211 -18.63 -18.46 5.43
N ASP A 212 -17.76 -19.36 5.00
CA ASP A 212 -18.05 -20.29 3.89
C ASP A 212 -19.14 -21.31 4.30
N VAL A 213 -19.14 -21.74 5.57
CA VAL A 213 -20.21 -22.58 6.14
C VAL A 213 -21.53 -21.82 6.21
N ALA A 214 -21.50 -20.53 6.52
CA ALA A 214 -22.73 -19.69 6.48
C ALA A 214 -23.22 -19.50 5.05
N ASP A 215 -22.33 -19.18 4.10
CA ASP A 215 -22.65 -19.05 2.68
C ASP A 215 -23.21 -20.33 2.08
N TYR A 216 -22.75 -21.49 2.57
CA TYR A 216 -23.31 -22.80 2.22
C TYR A 216 -24.81 -22.89 2.52
N LEU A 217 -25.23 -22.46 3.70
CA LEU A 217 -26.65 -22.43 4.08
C LEU A 217 -27.43 -21.38 3.29
N VAL A 218 -26.84 -20.22 3.01
CA VAL A 218 -27.44 -19.17 2.20
C VAL A 218 -27.75 -19.67 0.77
N ARG A 219 -26.80 -20.37 0.17
CA ARG A 219 -27.01 -21.01 -1.16
C ARG A 219 -28.13 -22.04 -1.16
N ARG A 220 -28.51 -22.58 -0.01
CA ARG A 220 -29.66 -23.48 0.19
C ARG A 220 -30.96 -22.76 0.59
N GLY A 221 -30.98 -21.43 0.45
CA GLY A 221 -32.18 -20.61 0.62
C GLY A 221 -32.39 -20.03 2.02
N LEU A 222 -31.43 -20.19 2.93
CA LEU A 222 -31.54 -19.58 4.26
C LEU A 222 -31.15 -18.09 4.21
N PRO A 223 -31.91 -17.20 4.87
CA PRO A 223 -31.46 -15.81 5.01
C PRO A 223 -30.12 -15.72 5.72
N PHE A 224 -29.21 -14.82 5.25
CA PHE A 224 -27.85 -14.70 5.79
C PHE A 224 -27.81 -14.56 7.31
N ARG A 225 -28.70 -13.74 7.89
CA ARG A 225 -28.76 -13.51 9.35
C ARG A 225 -29.04 -14.80 10.13
N GLU A 226 -29.88 -15.66 9.60
CA GLU A 226 -30.21 -16.95 10.20
C GLU A 226 -29.06 -17.94 10.05
N ALA A 227 -28.48 -18.03 8.84
CA ALA A 227 -27.28 -18.84 8.57
C ALA A 227 -26.13 -18.46 9.51
N HIS A 228 -25.87 -17.15 9.67
CA HIS A 228 -24.85 -16.64 10.60
C HIS A 228 -25.12 -17.07 12.05
N GLY A 229 -26.37 -16.98 12.51
CA GLY A 229 -26.75 -17.42 13.88
C GLY A 229 -26.51 -18.91 14.11
N ILE A 230 -26.83 -19.74 13.10
CA ILE A 230 -26.59 -21.20 13.12
C ILE A 230 -25.09 -21.46 13.21
N VAL A 231 -24.30 -20.86 12.34
CA VAL A 231 -22.84 -21.08 12.29
C VAL A 231 -22.15 -20.55 13.54
N ALA A 232 -22.58 -19.43 14.09
CA ALA A 232 -22.08 -18.95 15.38
C ALA A 232 -22.32 -19.95 16.53
N SER A 233 -23.46 -20.66 16.50
CA SER A 233 -23.76 -21.72 17.47
C SER A 233 -22.95 -22.98 17.23
N LEU A 234 -22.74 -23.35 15.95
CA LEU A 234 -21.87 -24.45 15.53
C LEU A 234 -20.42 -24.19 15.96
N THR A 235 -19.91 -22.95 15.74
CA THR A 235 -18.55 -22.56 16.16
C THR A 235 -18.35 -22.69 17.66
N ARG A 236 -19.33 -22.23 18.47
CA ARG A 236 -19.26 -22.41 19.93
C ARG A 236 -19.26 -23.88 20.34
N HIS A 237 -20.06 -24.71 19.66
CA HIS A 237 -20.08 -26.15 19.91
C HIS A 237 -18.74 -26.80 19.58
N ALA A 238 -18.19 -26.53 18.40
CA ALA A 238 -16.90 -27.06 17.96
C ALA A 238 -15.77 -26.64 18.94
N SER A 239 -15.71 -25.36 19.28
CA SER A 239 -14.74 -24.82 20.24
C SER A 239 -14.85 -25.48 21.63
N ALA A 240 -16.06 -25.65 22.15
CA ALA A 240 -16.28 -26.31 23.43
C ALA A 240 -15.90 -27.81 23.42
N ALA A 241 -15.99 -28.45 22.25
CA ALA A 241 -15.58 -29.83 22.06
C ALA A 241 -14.08 -29.98 21.72
N GLY A 242 -13.33 -28.88 21.59
CA GLY A 242 -11.93 -28.90 21.15
C GLY A 242 -11.74 -29.38 19.71
N LYS A 243 -12.76 -29.22 18.87
CA LYS A 243 -12.78 -29.66 17.46
C LYS A 243 -12.71 -28.49 16.51
N THR A 244 -12.15 -28.71 15.35
CA THR A 244 -12.24 -27.84 14.17
C THR A 244 -13.50 -28.17 13.34
N PHE A 245 -13.85 -27.36 12.35
CA PHE A 245 -14.98 -27.68 11.45
C PHE A 245 -14.75 -28.95 10.66
N SER A 246 -13.53 -29.23 10.24
CA SER A 246 -13.15 -30.43 9.49
C SER A 246 -13.25 -31.72 10.33
N GLU A 247 -13.19 -31.61 11.65
CA GLU A 247 -13.32 -32.74 12.59
C GLU A 247 -14.75 -33.02 13.02
N LEU A 248 -15.70 -32.17 12.65
CA LEU A 248 -17.11 -32.38 12.92
C LEU A 248 -17.70 -33.39 11.94
N SER A 249 -18.46 -34.36 12.46
CA SER A 249 -19.24 -35.28 11.64
C SER A 249 -20.46 -34.58 11.03
N LEU A 250 -20.97 -35.14 9.94
CA LEU A 250 -22.21 -34.63 9.31
C LEU A 250 -23.38 -34.59 10.29
N ASP A 251 -23.48 -35.57 11.20
CA ASP A 251 -24.54 -35.62 12.20
C ASP A 251 -24.41 -34.47 13.22
N GLU A 252 -23.18 -34.04 13.56
CA GLU A 252 -22.99 -32.87 14.41
C GLU A 252 -23.41 -31.59 13.67
N TYR A 253 -23.08 -31.42 12.39
CA TYR A 253 -23.59 -30.32 11.56
C TYR A 253 -25.10 -30.28 11.50
N ARG A 254 -25.77 -31.44 11.28
CA ARG A 254 -27.21 -31.58 11.15
C ARG A 254 -27.97 -31.24 12.41
N ARG A 255 -27.36 -31.32 13.58
CA ARG A 255 -28.01 -30.86 14.86
C ARG A 255 -28.32 -29.37 14.85
N PHE A 256 -27.58 -28.58 14.05
CA PHE A 256 -27.76 -27.14 13.93
C PHE A 256 -28.66 -26.76 12.76
N SER A 257 -28.60 -27.50 11.65
CA SER A 257 -29.52 -27.31 10.52
C SER A 257 -29.62 -28.60 9.68
N PRO A 258 -30.86 -29.07 9.37
CA PRO A 258 -31.06 -30.22 8.49
C PRO A 258 -30.61 -29.95 7.04
N LEU A 259 -30.33 -28.68 6.68
CA LEU A 259 -29.85 -28.29 5.35
C LEU A 259 -28.40 -28.69 5.12
N PHE A 260 -27.63 -29.03 6.14
CA PHE A 260 -26.28 -29.54 5.94
C PHE A 260 -26.32 -30.94 5.32
N GLN A 261 -25.63 -31.08 4.18
CA GLN A 261 -25.43 -32.33 3.45
C GLN A 261 -23.94 -32.71 3.49
N SER A 262 -23.59 -33.89 2.95
CA SER A 262 -22.22 -34.41 2.98
C SER A 262 -21.19 -33.49 2.32
N ASP A 263 -21.58 -32.68 1.39
CA ASP A 263 -20.74 -31.72 0.67
C ASP A 263 -20.23 -30.56 1.55
N VAL A 264 -20.86 -30.29 2.73
CA VAL A 264 -20.31 -29.32 3.69
C VAL A 264 -18.90 -29.73 4.17
N LEU A 265 -18.64 -31.05 4.25
CA LEU A 265 -17.36 -31.59 4.68
C LEU A 265 -16.22 -31.37 3.64
N SER A 266 -16.54 -30.90 2.43
CA SER A 266 -15.57 -30.55 1.40
C SER A 266 -15.15 -29.07 1.43
N ILE A 267 -15.66 -28.29 2.36
CA ILE A 267 -15.25 -26.88 2.53
C ILE A 267 -13.82 -26.87 3.10
N THR A 268 -12.91 -26.28 2.34
CA THR A 268 -11.49 -26.15 2.67
C THR A 268 -11.03 -24.72 2.42
N ALA A 269 -9.82 -24.35 2.86
CA ALA A 269 -9.23 -23.06 2.54
C ALA A 269 -9.12 -22.85 1.01
N ASP A 270 -8.76 -23.88 0.26
CA ASP A 270 -8.64 -23.81 -1.20
C ASP A 270 -10.01 -23.59 -1.85
N SER A 271 -11.06 -24.31 -1.40
CA SER A 271 -12.42 -24.10 -1.90
C SER A 271 -12.98 -22.72 -1.53
N SER A 272 -12.64 -22.23 -0.35
CA SER A 272 -12.98 -20.87 0.12
C SER A 272 -12.38 -19.81 -0.79
N VAL A 273 -11.08 -19.88 -1.07
CA VAL A 273 -10.38 -18.97 -1.99
C VAL A 273 -10.98 -19.07 -3.40
N ALA A 274 -11.17 -20.28 -3.94
CA ALA A 274 -11.71 -20.52 -5.27
C ALA A 274 -13.14 -19.96 -5.45
N ALA A 275 -13.95 -19.99 -4.40
CA ALA A 275 -15.33 -19.49 -4.44
C ALA A 275 -15.43 -17.97 -4.64
N ARG A 276 -14.35 -17.21 -4.43
CA ARG A 276 -14.30 -15.75 -4.58
C ARG A 276 -13.87 -15.32 -6.00
N ASP A 277 -14.43 -15.97 -7.03
CA ASP A 277 -14.18 -15.67 -8.45
C ASP A 277 -15.04 -14.49 -8.94
N VAL A 278 -14.80 -13.33 -8.34
CA VAL A 278 -15.42 -12.04 -8.69
C VAL A 278 -14.33 -11.01 -9.03
N PRO A 279 -14.62 -9.93 -9.76
CA PRO A 279 -13.65 -8.86 -9.98
C PRO A 279 -13.08 -8.35 -8.65
N GLY A 280 -11.74 -8.32 -8.54
CA GLY A 280 -11.05 -7.95 -7.30
C GLY A 280 -11.05 -9.03 -6.20
N GLY A 281 -11.57 -10.22 -6.48
CA GLY A 281 -11.56 -11.35 -5.54
C GLY A 281 -10.23 -12.11 -5.53
N THR A 282 -10.06 -12.96 -4.52
CA THR A 282 -8.82 -13.71 -4.28
C THR A 282 -8.74 -15.07 -5.00
N ALA A 283 -9.73 -15.46 -5.83
CA ALA A 283 -9.67 -16.71 -6.57
C ALA A 283 -8.42 -16.78 -7.48
N PRO A 284 -7.77 -17.94 -7.64
CA PRO A 284 -6.53 -18.08 -8.40
C PRO A 284 -6.59 -17.41 -9.78
N ARG A 285 -7.66 -17.69 -10.54
CA ARG A 285 -7.88 -17.09 -11.86
C ARG A 285 -7.91 -15.54 -11.80
N ARG A 286 -8.52 -14.96 -10.75
CA ARG A 286 -8.60 -13.49 -10.62
C ARG A 286 -7.25 -12.89 -10.28
N VAL A 287 -6.48 -13.57 -9.45
CA VAL A 287 -5.13 -13.16 -9.09
C VAL A 287 -4.18 -13.27 -10.28
N GLU A 288 -4.27 -14.33 -11.07
CA GLU A 288 -3.51 -14.48 -12.32
C GLU A 288 -3.79 -13.33 -13.29
N MET A 289 -5.08 -13.04 -13.56
CA MET A 289 -5.47 -11.91 -14.41
C MET A 289 -4.97 -10.56 -13.88
N ALA A 290 -5.01 -10.35 -12.55
CA ALA A 290 -4.52 -9.12 -11.94
C ALA A 290 -3.00 -8.99 -12.02
N LEU A 291 -2.25 -10.09 -11.92
CA LEU A 291 -0.80 -10.12 -12.12
C LEU A 291 -0.43 -9.81 -13.58
N GLU A 292 -1.14 -10.40 -14.55
CA GLU A 292 -0.95 -10.10 -15.97
C GLU A 292 -1.19 -8.62 -16.28
N ASP A 293 -2.28 -8.04 -15.76
CA ASP A 293 -2.59 -6.62 -15.92
C ASP A 293 -1.53 -5.72 -15.27
N ALA A 294 -1.06 -6.08 -14.07
CA ALA A 294 0.01 -5.36 -13.39
C ALA A 294 1.31 -5.34 -14.19
N LEU A 295 1.70 -6.47 -14.76
CA LEU A 295 2.89 -6.57 -15.62
C LEU A 295 2.76 -5.72 -16.89
N LEU A 296 1.58 -5.74 -17.53
CA LEU A 296 1.32 -4.91 -18.73
C LEU A 296 1.42 -3.41 -18.40
N ARG A 297 0.90 -2.98 -17.23
CA ARG A 297 1.01 -1.59 -16.77
C ARG A 297 2.48 -1.19 -16.55
N LEU A 298 3.27 -2.03 -15.87
CA LEU A 298 4.69 -1.78 -15.64
C LEU A 298 5.49 -1.66 -16.95
N ASP A 299 5.21 -2.52 -17.93
CA ASP A 299 5.84 -2.46 -19.24
C ASP A 299 5.50 -1.16 -19.97
N ALA A 300 4.23 -0.73 -19.92
CA ALA A 300 3.79 0.51 -20.54
C ALA A 300 4.45 1.74 -19.90
N GLU A 301 4.54 1.80 -18.56
CA GLU A 301 5.22 2.89 -17.84
C GLU A 301 6.73 2.91 -18.11
N SER A 302 7.38 1.75 -18.15
CA SER A 302 8.81 1.63 -18.52
C SER A 302 9.10 2.17 -19.92
N GLN A 303 8.20 1.93 -20.88
CA GLN A 303 8.35 2.47 -22.25
C GLN A 303 8.18 3.99 -22.27
N LYS A 304 7.20 4.55 -21.56
CA LYS A 304 7.02 6.02 -21.45
C LYS A 304 8.24 6.70 -20.84
N THR A 305 8.80 6.13 -19.78
CA THR A 305 9.98 6.68 -19.10
C THR A 305 11.19 6.68 -20.04
N ARG A 306 11.42 5.61 -20.81
CA ARG A 306 12.51 5.54 -21.80
C ARG A 306 12.35 6.52 -22.96
N GLN A 307 11.14 6.89 -23.34
CA GLN A 307 10.87 7.86 -24.41
C GLN A 307 11.00 9.31 -23.91
N ALA A 308 10.88 9.54 -22.60
CA ALA A 308 10.99 10.86 -21.99
C ALA A 308 12.43 11.22 -21.52
N ALA A 309 13.34 10.27 -21.48
CA ALA A 309 14.75 10.42 -21.14
C ALA A 309 15.61 10.67 -22.39
#